data_966a47bb3f724af96170425db2a40dae
#
_entry.id   966a47bb3f724af96170425db2a40dae
#
_cell.length_a   1.000
_cell.length_b   1.000
_cell.length_c   1.000
_cell.angle_alpha   90.00
_cell.angle_beta   90.00
_cell.angle_gamma   90.00
#
_symmetry.space_group_name_H-M   'P 1'
#
loop_
_entity.id
_entity.type
_entity.pdbx_description
1 polymer ?
#
loop_
_entity_poly.entity_id
_entity_poly.type
_entity_poly.pdbx_seq_one_letter_code
_entity_poly.pdbx_strand_id
1 'polypeptide(L)'
;MGRYKIFDATHVIADVAIPSTVGLLRHDRRKVLKVIGKRYPKSAEQLAEDYGEGDLKGRRATKEELVKELELTRQFFSLAKGKYTKKVDKAIERMEKMHYGGEKIASLVDPDARFGYKDEDHPFCGYKVHIACDESELVTSLEVLPGNENEGAEKNVRTLLKKERALETKHKAVVADGLYDSAETRKAIHGEGMNAYIPSRQKRIGRFHYVKDEDKVSCPARQASIGKSPHEQGFLYYFSVASCRDCPYQEGCLPLNGGRARVFVSEDYQLKLLDETTERKAALKKRGLVERRLGGGKKWHGLSRARYRGKWRVAIQALMTFLVMNVKRMVRLLSQREETPLMLPVMETG
;
A
#
# COMPACT_ATOMS: atom_id res chain seq x y z
N MET A 1 12.93 -16.40 18.25
CA MET A 1 12.30 -15.43 17.33
C MET A 1 12.83 -15.65 15.93
N GLY A 2 12.01 -15.50 14.90
CA GLY A 2 12.38 -15.78 13.51
C GLY A 2 13.41 -14.80 12.95
N ARG A 3 14.13 -15.23 11.89
CA ARG A 3 15.12 -14.40 11.20
C ARG A 3 14.51 -13.30 10.34
N TYR A 4 13.25 -13.47 9.93
CA TYR A 4 12.59 -12.63 8.93
C TYR A 4 11.31 -12.02 9.47
N LYS A 5 11.03 -10.79 9.03
CA LYS A 5 9.72 -10.16 9.08
C LYS A 5 9.06 -10.24 7.72
N ILE A 6 7.79 -10.53 7.69
CA ILE A 6 7.04 -10.70 6.46
C ILE A 6 5.94 -9.65 6.45
N PHE A 7 5.99 -8.74 5.47
CA PHE A 7 5.02 -7.66 5.31
C PHE A 7 4.03 -8.00 4.21
N ASP A 8 2.77 -7.76 4.47
CA ASP A 8 1.70 -7.89 3.49
C ASP A 8 0.46 -7.13 3.94
N ALA A 9 -0.48 -6.91 3.02
CA ALA A 9 -1.73 -6.25 3.32
C ALA A 9 -2.93 -7.01 2.74
N THR A 10 -4.08 -6.80 3.35
CA THR A 10 -5.34 -7.31 2.84
C THR A 10 -6.42 -6.25 2.87
N HIS A 11 -7.30 -6.25 1.87
CA HIS A 11 -8.46 -5.38 1.82
C HIS A 11 -9.54 -5.82 2.81
N VAL A 12 -10.24 -4.83 3.37
CA VAL A 12 -11.41 -4.97 4.25
C VAL A 12 -12.52 -4.11 3.67
N ILE A 13 -13.62 -4.71 3.28
CA ILE A 13 -14.76 -4.01 2.66
C ILE A 13 -15.45 -3.17 3.72
N ALA A 14 -15.69 -1.89 3.46
CA ALA A 14 -16.44 -1.01 4.35
C ALA A 14 -17.92 -1.43 4.45
N ASP A 15 -18.52 -1.23 5.61
CA ASP A 15 -19.96 -1.45 5.82
C ASP A 15 -20.75 -0.19 5.44
N VAL A 16 -20.76 0.11 4.15
CA VAL A 16 -21.45 1.26 3.57
C VAL A 16 -22.15 0.87 2.27
N ALA A 17 -23.32 1.44 2.04
CA ALA A 17 -23.88 1.48 0.70
C ALA A 17 -23.03 2.43 -0.16
N ILE A 18 -22.65 2.00 -1.35
CA ILE A 18 -21.91 2.82 -2.31
C ILE A 18 -22.95 3.45 -3.25
N PRO A 19 -23.40 4.69 -2.98
CA PRO A 19 -24.29 5.38 -3.91
C PRO A 19 -23.52 5.73 -5.19
N SER A 20 -24.24 5.85 -6.30
CA SER A 20 -23.68 6.51 -7.49
C SER A 20 -23.24 7.93 -7.12
N THR A 21 -22.36 8.56 -7.92
CA THR A 21 -21.91 9.95 -7.67
C THR A 21 -23.10 10.90 -7.55
N VAL A 22 -24.11 10.72 -8.40
CA VAL A 22 -25.37 11.46 -8.33
C VAL A 22 -26.14 11.18 -7.03
N GLY A 23 -26.20 9.90 -6.62
CA GLY A 23 -26.82 9.51 -5.35
C GLY A 23 -26.09 10.10 -4.14
N LEU A 24 -24.77 10.26 -4.23
CA LEU A 24 -23.95 10.89 -3.19
C LEU A 24 -24.28 12.40 -3.09
N LEU A 25 -24.30 13.12 -4.21
CA LEU A 25 -24.65 14.53 -4.26
C LEU A 25 -26.05 14.81 -3.68
N ARG A 26 -27.03 13.99 -4.04
CA ARG A 26 -28.39 14.05 -3.49
C ARG A 26 -28.43 13.78 -1.99
N HIS A 27 -27.71 12.78 -1.54
CA HIS A 27 -27.60 12.47 -0.11
C HIS A 27 -27.01 13.63 0.70
N ASP A 28 -26.05 14.34 0.13
CA ASP A 28 -25.42 15.50 0.75
C ASP A 28 -26.40 16.66 0.88
N ARG A 29 -27.14 16.99 -0.15
CA ARG A 29 -28.22 18.00 -0.06
C ARG A 29 -29.23 17.62 1.02
N ARG A 30 -29.70 16.37 1.06
CA ARG A 30 -30.61 15.87 2.13
C ARG A 30 -30.04 16.05 3.54
N LYS A 31 -28.76 15.77 3.73
CA LYS A 31 -28.12 15.98 5.03
C LYS A 31 -28.10 17.44 5.44
N VAL A 32 -27.76 18.34 4.53
CA VAL A 32 -27.79 19.78 4.80
C VAL A 32 -29.21 20.25 5.11
N LEU A 33 -30.20 19.86 4.29
CA LEU A 33 -31.62 20.14 4.53
C LEU A 33 -32.08 19.65 5.91
N LYS A 34 -31.70 18.43 6.32
CA LYS A 34 -32.02 17.89 7.65
C LYS A 34 -31.40 18.71 8.80
N VAL A 35 -30.22 19.29 8.59
CA VAL A 35 -29.59 20.16 9.60
C VAL A 35 -30.30 21.52 9.65
N ILE A 36 -30.67 22.08 8.48
CA ILE A 36 -31.44 23.33 8.38
C ILE A 36 -32.81 23.15 9.03
N GLY A 37 -33.53 22.08 8.68
CA GLY A 37 -34.90 21.82 9.12
C GLY A 37 -35.08 21.68 10.63
N LYS A 38 -34.01 21.35 11.36
CA LYS A 38 -34.06 21.33 12.85
C LYS A 38 -34.36 22.67 13.47
N ARG A 39 -34.02 23.77 12.82
CA ARG A 39 -34.18 25.13 13.34
C ARG A 39 -35.01 26.04 12.43
N TYR A 40 -35.05 25.73 11.13
CA TYR A 40 -35.72 26.50 10.10
C TYR A 40 -36.55 25.56 9.18
N PRO A 41 -37.65 24.96 9.70
CA PRO A 41 -38.40 23.93 8.95
C PRO A 41 -38.98 24.46 7.63
N LYS A 42 -39.61 25.62 7.65
CA LYS A 42 -40.21 26.24 6.42
C LYS A 42 -39.17 26.50 5.32
N SER A 43 -37.98 27.00 5.72
CA SER A 43 -36.89 27.22 4.75
C SER A 43 -36.33 25.91 4.20
N ALA A 44 -36.31 24.85 5.00
CA ALA A 44 -35.87 23.54 4.56
C ALA A 44 -36.86 22.90 3.57
N GLU A 45 -38.14 23.07 3.79
CA GLU A 45 -39.24 22.65 2.86
C GLU A 45 -39.09 23.34 1.52
N GLN A 46 -38.98 24.66 1.51
CA GLN A 46 -38.83 25.43 0.26
C GLN A 46 -37.55 25.06 -0.51
N LEU A 47 -36.43 24.94 0.19
CA LEU A 47 -35.20 24.49 -0.43
C LEU A 47 -35.27 23.01 -0.92
N ALA A 48 -36.08 22.17 -0.29
CA ALA A 48 -36.31 20.82 -0.76
C ALA A 48 -37.20 20.77 -2.02
N GLU A 49 -38.12 21.71 -2.19
CA GLU A 49 -38.91 21.87 -3.42
C GLU A 49 -38.00 22.34 -4.58
N ASP A 50 -37.15 23.34 -4.35
CA ASP A 50 -36.30 23.95 -5.37
C ASP A 50 -35.15 23.03 -5.81
N TYR A 51 -34.55 22.31 -4.84
CA TYR A 51 -33.36 21.48 -5.04
C TYR A 51 -33.59 19.99 -4.75
N GLY A 52 -34.85 19.60 -4.72
CA GLY A 52 -35.29 18.24 -4.48
C GLY A 52 -34.88 17.24 -5.55
N GLU A 53 -35.19 16.01 -5.35
CA GLU A 53 -34.59 14.89 -6.05
C GLU A 53 -35.58 14.26 -7.06
N GLY A 54 -35.08 14.05 -8.28
CA GLY A 54 -35.59 12.98 -9.15
C GLY A 54 -35.02 11.64 -8.72
N ASP A 55 -35.82 10.58 -8.74
CA ASP A 55 -35.35 9.22 -8.42
C ASP A 55 -34.71 8.57 -9.64
N LEU A 56 -33.48 8.04 -9.48
CA LEU A 56 -32.79 7.28 -10.53
C LEU A 56 -33.31 5.85 -10.68
N LYS A 57 -34.19 5.39 -9.77
CA LYS A 57 -34.80 4.05 -9.79
C LYS A 57 -33.81 2.92 -10.13
N GLY A 58 -32.61 2.98 -9.55
CA GLY A 58 -31.56 1.95 -9.69
C GLY A 58 -30.76 1.97 -10.99
N ARG A 59 -31.05 2.85 -11.96
CA ARG A 59 -30.23 3.01 -13.18
C ARG A 59 -28.98 3.85 -12.95
N ARG A 60 -27.98 3.69 -13.82
CA ARG A 60 -26.81 4.58 -13.83
C ARG A 60 -27.18 5.95 -14.40
N ALA A 61 -26.68 7.02 -13.78
CA ALA A 61 -26.82 8.38 -14.30
C ALA A 61 -25.98 8.57 -15.57
N THR A 62 -26.50 9.38 -16.51
CA THR A 62 -25.73 9.83 -17.69
C THR A 62 -24.70 10.89 -17.29
N LYS A 63 -23.78 11.24 -18.22
CA LYS A 63 -22.81 12.33 -18.00
C LYS A 63 -23.51 13.68 -17.84
N GLU A 64 -24.53 13.93 -18.60
CA GLU A 64 -25.35 15.16 -18.58
C GLU A 64 -26.08 15.29 -17.23
N GLU A 65 -26.67 14.20 -16.74
CA GLU A 65 -27.33 14.17 -15.44
C GLU A 65 -26.30 14.40 -14.29
N LEU A 66 -25.10 13.87 -14.41
CA LEU A 66 -24.04 14.11 -13.42
C LEU A 66 -23.63 15.58 -13.38
N VAL A 67 -23.42 16.22 -14.56
CA VAL A 67 -23.06 17.64 -14.66
C VAL A 67 -24.17 18.51 -14.07
N LYS A 68 -25.40 18.22 -14.40
CA LYS A 68 -26.59 18.94 -13.88
C LYS A 68 -26.69 18.82 -12.35
N GLU A 69 -26.46 17.64 -11.79
CA GLU A 69 -26.52 17.42 -10.35
C GLU A 69 -25.35 18.08 -9.60
N LEU A 70 -24.16 18.13 -10.20
CA LEU A 70 -23.02 18.87 -9.65
C LEU A 70 -23.32 20.37 -9.58
N GLU A 71 -23.87 20.95 -10.65
CA GLU A 71 -24.24 22.36 -10.71
C GLU A 71 -25.34 22.68 -9.70
N LEU A 72 -26.40 21.90 -9.67
CA LEU A 72 -27.52 22.05 -8.73
C LEU A 72 -27.02 21.97 -7.25
N THR A 73 -26.09 21.07 -6.95
CA THR A 73 -25.53 20.93 -5.62
C THR A 73 -24.65 22.13 -5.25
N ARG A 74 -23.89 22.67 -6.21
CA ARG A 74 -23.06 23.88 -6.00
C ARG A 74 -23.95 25.09 -5.73
N GLN A 75 -25.02 25.30 -6.49
CA GLN A 75 -25.97 26.37 -6.29
C GLN A 75 -26.62 26.25 -4.91
N PHE A 76 -27.11 25.08 -4.55
CA PHE A 76 -27.69 24.82 -3.23
C PHE A 76 -26.72 25.15 -2.09
N PHE A 77 -25.45 24.73 -2.16
CA PHE A 77 -24.46 25.03 -1.14
C PHE A 77 -24.16 26.54 -1.05
N SER A 78 -24.05 27.22 -2.20
CA SER A 78 -23.87 28.68 -2.26
C SER A 78 -25.03 29.44 -1.61
N LEU A 79 -26.24 28.98 -1.82
CA LEU A 79 -27.43 29.60 -1.21
C LEU A 79 -27.55 29.33 0.29
N ALA A 80 -27.10 28.19 0.76
CA ALA A 80 -27.22 27.77 2.16
C ALA A 80 -26.08 28.27 3.05
N LYS A 81 -24.90 28.50 2.47
CA LYS A 81 -23.68 28.89 3.20
C LYS A 81 -23.80 30.30 3.76
N GLY A 82 -23.51 30.46 5.06
CA GLY A 82 -23.61 31.73 5.75
C GLY A 82 -25.00 32.19 6.14
N LYS A 83 -26.07 31.52 5.66
CA LYS A 83 -27.46 31.92 5.93
C LYS A 83 -28.07 31.31 7.19
N TYR A 84 -27.56 30.16 7.64
CA TYR A 84 -28.23 29.41 8.71
C TYR A 84 -27.37 29.31 9.97
N THR A 85 -26.71 28.20 10.19
CA THR A 85 -25.92 27.95 11.40
C THR A 85 -24.49 27.52 11.06
N LYS A 86 -23.53 27.82 11.97
CA LYS A 86 -22.14 27.30 11.83
C LYS A 86 -22.07 25.79 11.63
N LYS A 87 -23.10 25.05 12.04
CA LYS A 87 -23.17 23.59 11.84
C LYS A 87 -23.52 23.24 10.40
N VAL A 88 -24.34 24.06 9.75
CA VAL A 88 -24.64 23.97 8.31
C VAL A 88 -23.38 24.30 7.51
N ASP A 89 -22.70 25.40 7.83
CA ASP A 89 -21.49 25.82 7.13
C ASP A 89 -20.39 24.73 7.22
N LYS A 90 -20.14 24.17 8.39
CA LYS A 90 -19.20 23.06 8.56
C LYS A 90 -19.59 21.81 7.73
N ALA A 91 -20.88 21.52 7.62
CA ALA A 91 -21.35 20.41 6.81
C ALA A 91 -21.11 20.68 5.31
N ILE A 92 -21.41 21.89 4.84
CA ILE A 92 -21.18 22.32 3.46
C ILE A 92 -19.69 22.32 3.12
N GLU A 93 -18.84 22.93 3.96
CA GLU A 93 -17.38 22.96 3.76
C GLU A 93 -16.79 21.55 3.63
N ARG A 94 -17.26 20.61 4.44
CA ARG A 94 -16.83 19.22 4.35
C ARG A 94 -17.25 18.60 3.02
N MET A 95 -18.44 18.87 2.53
CA MET A 95 -18.96 18.34 1.29
C MET A 95 -18.29 19.01 0.06
N GLU A 96 -18.02 20.32 0.14
CA GLU A 96 -17.25 21.03 -0.88
C GLU A 96 -15.84 20.44 -1.06
N LYS A 97 -15.13 20.16 0.03
CA LYS A 97 -13.84 19.45 -0.01
C LYS A 97 -13.93 18.09 -0.68
N MET A 98 -15.02 17.37 -0.42
CA MET A 98 -15.25 16.04 -1.00
C MET A 98 -15.48 16.08 -2.52
N HIS A 99 -16.32 16.99 -2.99
CA HIS A 99 -16.74 17.01 -4.39
C HIS A 99 -15.88 17.88 -5.28
N TYR A 100 -15.30 18.95 -4.73
CA TYR A 100 -14.54 19.96 -5.48
C TYR A 100 -13.08 20.10 -5.04
N GLY A 101 -12.70 19.59 -3.87
CA GLY A 101 -11.35 19.70 -3.31
C GLY A 101 -10.38 18.57 -3.70
N GLY A 102 -10.74 17.69 -4.66
CA GLY A 102 -9.89 16.60 -5.12
C GLY A 102 -9.84 15.37 -4.18
N GLU A 103 -10.45 15.41 -3.01
CA GLU A 103 -10.59 14.24 -2.14
C GLU A 103 -11.65 13.28 -2.68
N LYS A 104 -11.22 12.14 -3.21
CA LYS A 104 -12.13 11.08 -3.72
C LYS A 104 -12.77 10.32 -2.56
N ILE A 105 -13.72 10.93 -1.85
CA ILE A 105 -14.46 10.27 -0.77
C ILE A 105 -15.55 9.38 -1.37
N ALA A 106 -15.61 8.13 -0.93
CA ALA A 106 -16.56 7.14 -1.43
C ALA A 106 -17.91 7.18 -0.71
N SER A 107 -17.94 7.63 0.54
CA SER A 107 -19.14 7.66 1.38
C SER A 107 -19.07 8.73 2.45
N LEU A 108 -20.19 9.46 2.66
CA LEU A 108 -20.33 10.38 3.79
C LEU A 108 -20.56 9.66 5.14
N VAL A 109 -21.01 8.43 5.07
CA VAL A 109 -21.30 7.62 6.26
C VAL A 109 -20.01 7.10 6.86
N ASP A 110 -19.04 6.79 5.98
CA ASP A 110 -17.68 6.39 6.35
C ASP A 110 -16.68 7.16 5.47
N PRO A 111 -16.34 8.40 5.85
CA PRO A 111 -15.48 9.26 5.05
C PRO A 111 -14.01 8.83 5.00
N ASP A 112 -13.61 7.86 5.82
CA ASP A 112 -12.26 7.31 5.80
C ASP A 112 -12.13 6.15 4.82
N ALA A 113 -13.23 5.50 4.43
CA ALA A 113 -13.24 4.46 3.42
C ALA A 113 -12.91 5.03 2.04
N ARG A 114 -12.11 4.32 1.25
CA ARG A 114 -11.71 4.71 -0.11
C ARG A 114 -11.93 3.58 -1.08
N PHE A 115 -12.12 3.94 -2.35
CA PHE A 115 -12.05 2.95 -3.43
C PHE A 115 -10.60 2.52 -3.65
N GLY A 116 -10.37 1.22 -3.59
CA GLY A 116 -9.13 0.58 -3.96
C GLY A 116 -9.40 -0.55 -4.95
N TYR A 117 -8.33 -1.13 -5.47
CA TYR A 117 -8.38 -2.24 -6.40
C TYR A 117 -7.60 -3.42 -5.83
N LYS A 118 -8.16 -4.60 -5.92
CA LYS A 118 -7.43 -5.85 -5.66
C LYS A 118 -6.60 -6.21 -6.89
N ASP A 119 -7.21 -6.09 -8.05
CA ASP A 119 -6.70 -6.18 -9.41
C ASP A 119 -7.51 -5.22 -10.29
N GLU A 120 -7.22 -5.15 -11.60
CA GLU A 120 -7.86 -4.17 -12.50
C GLU A 120 -9.38 -4.32 -12.54
N ASP A 121 -9.91 -5.53 -12.38
CA ASP A 121 -11.33 -5.83 -12.53
C ASP A 121 -12.10 -5.87 -11.20
N HIS A 122 -11.40 -5.90 -10.06
CA HIS A 122 -12.03 -6.07 -8.75
C HIS A 122 -11.85 -4.85 -7.84
N PRO A 123 -12.63 -3.77 -8.07
CA PRO A 123 -12.64 -2.63 -7.17
C PRO A 123 -13.34 -2.97 -5.85
N PHE A 124 -12.89 -2.39 -4.77
CA PHE A 124 -13.57 -2.44 -3.47
C PHE A 124 -13.61 -1.05 -2.84
N CYS A 125 -14.60 -0.80 -1.99
CA CYS A 125 -14.64 0.38 -1.14
C CYS A 125 -14.35 -0.04 0.30
N GLY A 126 -13.33 0.54 0.92
CA GLY A 126 -12.99 0.17 2.29
C GLY A 126 -11.57 0.57 2.70
N TYR A 127 -10.91 -0.38 3.31
CA TYR A 127 -9.62 -0.23 3.98
C TYR A 127 -8.66 -1.34 3.54
N LYS A 128 -7.38 -1.12 3.81
CA LYS A 128 -6.36 -2.17 3.80
C LYS A 128 -5.82 -2.36 5.21
N VAL A 129 -5.68 -3.61 5.64
CA VAL A 129 -4.99 -3.96 6.89
C VAL A 129 -3.61 -4.44 6.52
N HIS A 130 -2.61 -3.60 6.79
CA HIS A 130 -1.20 -3.81 6.54
C HIS A 130 -0.56 -4.38 7.81
N ILE A 131 0.11 -5.52 7.73
CA ILE A 131 0.67 -6.23 8.87
C ILE A 131 2.13 -6.61 8.69
N ALA A 132 2.83 -6.72 9.81
CA ALA A 132 4.10 -7.43 9.91
C ALA A 132 3.87 -8.74 10.68
N CYS A 133 4.40 -9.83 10.15
CA CYS A 133 4.31 -11.16 10.71
C CYS A 133 5.72 -11.75 10.84
N ASP A 134 6.00 -12.53 11.89
CA ASP A 134 7.25 -13.27 12.01
C ASP A 134 7.13 -14.71 11.44
N GLU A 135 8.23 -15.43 11.44
CA GLU A 135 8.28 -16.83 10.99
C GLU A 135 7.49 -17.80 11.88
N SER A 136 7.18 -17.42 13.11
CA SER A 136 6.28 -18.17 14.00
C SER A 136 4.82 -17.95 13.69
N GLU A 137 4.51 -17.17 12.66
CA GLU A 137 3.16 -16.74 12.29
C GLU A 137 2.50 -15.83 13.34
N LEU A 138 3.28 -15.11 14.14
CA LEU A 138 2.76 -14.08 15.05
C LEU A 138 2.73 -12.72 14.34
N VAL A 139 1.57 -12.08 14.34
CA VAL A 139 1.44 -10.70 13.85
C VAL A 139 1.94 -9.77 14.94
N THR A 140 3.01 -9.07 14.66
CA THR A 140 3.74 -8.24 15.64
C THR A 140 3.38 -6.77 15.55
N SER A 141 3.04 -6.30 14.36
CA SER A 141 2.51 -4.95 14.17
C SER A 141 1.47 -4.89 13.07
N LEU A 142 0.62 -3.89 13.12
CA LEU A 142 -0.35 -3.63 12.07
C LEU A 142 -0.66 -2.14 11.93
N GLU A 143 -1.17 -1.79 10.75
CA GLU A 143 -1.74 -0.49 10.44
C GLU A 143 -2.96 -0.66 9.53
N VAL A 144 -3.96 0.19 9.71
CA VAL A 144 -5.10 0.27 8.78
C VAL A 144 -4.90 1.46 7.87
N LEU A 145 -4.96 1.21 6.57
CA LEU A 145 -4.80 2.21 5.52
C LEU A 145 -6.13 2.43 4.80
N PRO A 146 -6.38 3.60 4.21
CA PRO A 146 -7.47 3.79 3.26
C PRO A 146 -7.34 2.82 2.07
N GLY A 147 -8.46 2.44 1.46
CA GLY A 147 -8.46 1.43 0.39
C GLY A 147 -7.59 1.76 -0.84
N ASN A 148 -7.43 3.05 -1.16
CA ASN A 148 -6.61 3.54 -2.28
C ASN A 148 -5.13 3.72 -1.93
N GLU A 149 -4.74 3.53 -0.68
CA GLU A 149 -3.35 3.71 -0.26
C GLU A 149 -2.47 2.57 -0.75
N ASN A 150 -1.24 2.88 -1.16
CA ASN A 150 -0.24 1.89 -1.49
C ASN A 150 0.46 1.41 -0.21
N GLU A 151 0.25 0.16 0.18
CA GLU A 151 0.87 -0.47 1.35
C GLU A 151 2.39 -0.54 1.24
N GLY A 152 2.92 -0.69 0.02
CA GLY A 152 4.36 -0.71 -0.25
C GLY A 152 5.03 0.66 -0.27
N ALA A 153 4.26 1.76 -0.12
CA ALA A 153 4.85 3.09 -0.05
C ALA A 153 5.74 3.25 1.19
N GLU A 154 6.86 3.95 1.02
CA GLU A 154 7.88 4.16 2.06
C GLU A 154 7.28 4.58 3.41
N LYS A 155 6.35 5.56 3.43
CA LYS A 155 5.72 6.06 4.66
C LYS A 155 5.00 4.97 5.46
N ASN A 156 4.33 4.05 4.77
CA ASN A 156 3.57 2.95 5.38
C ASN A 156 4.53 1.85 5.88
N VAL A 157 5.58 1.57 5.12
CA VAL A 157 6.64 0.65 5.54
C VAL A 157 7.39 1.20 6.75
N ARG A 158 7.76 2.48 6.76
CA ARG A 158 8.39 3.14 7.93
C ARG A 158 7.50 3.08 9.18
N THR A 159 6.18 3.19 9.00
CA THR A 159 5.25 3.08 10.14
C THR A 159 5.29 1.70 10.76
N LEU A 160 5.31 0.61 9.98
CA LEU A 160 5.47 -0.74 10.50
C LEU A 160 6.86 -0.93 11.12
N LEU A 161 7.93 -0.52 10.45
CA LEU A 161 9.29 -0.62 10.97
C LEU A 161 9.46 0.09 12.32
N LYS A 162 8.87 1.28 12.47
CA LYS A 162 8.87 2.01 13.74
C LYS A 162 8.17 1.22 14.86
N LYS A 163 7.05 0.57 14.58
CA LYS A 163 6.34 -0.29 15.53
C LYS A 163 7.15 -1.54 15.88
N GLU A 164 7.82 -2.13 14.90
CA GLU A 164 8.69 -3.30 15.11
C GLU A 164 9.92 -2.97 15.95
N ARG A 165 10.50 -1.78 15.77
CA ARG A 165 11.63 -1.31 16.58
C ARG A 165 11.27 -1.25 18.08
N ALA A 166 10.03 -0.87 18.40
CA ALA A 166 9.55 -0.83 19.77
C ALA A 166 9.47 -2.21 20.46
N LEU A 167 9.55 -3.29 19.69
CA LEU A 167 9.57 -4.67 20.22
C LEU A 167 11.00 -5.17 20.53
N GLU A 168 12.04 -4.37 20.25
CA GLU A 168 13.46 -4.69 20.50
C GLU A 168 13.93 -6.01 19.86
N THR A 169 13.23 -6.48 18.81
CA THR A 169 13.55 -7.72 18.12
C THR A 169 14.46 -7.47 16.93
N LYS A 170 15.58 -8.18 16.85
CA LYS A 170 16.50 -8.10 15.71
C LYS A 170 16.12 -9.11 14.63
N HIS A 171 15.89 -8.61 13.42
CA HIS A 171 15.63 -9.43 12.24
C HIS A 171 16.69 -9.18 11.17
N LYS A 172 16.97 -10.20 10.33
CA LYS A 172 17.96 -10.10 9.26
C LYS A 172 17.40 -9.44 8.01
N ALA A 173 16.12 -9.64 7.73
CA ALA A 173 15.49 -9.12 6.53
C ALA A 173 13.97 -8.94 6.67
N VAL A 174 13.44 -8.04 5.86
CA VAL A 174 12.02 -7.92 5.55
C VAL A 174 11.74 -8.67 4.26
N VAL A 175 10.71 -9.52 4.27
CA VAL A 175 10.20 -10.24 3.11
C VAL A 175 8.85 -9.63 2.72
N ALA A 176 8.69 -9.20 1.49
CA ALA A 176 7.45 -8.60 0.99
C ALA A 176 7.20 -8.96 -0.48
N ASP A 177 6.05 -8.55 -1.02
CA ASP A 177 5.73 -8.76 -2.43
C ASP A 177 6.30 -7.66 -3.35
N GLY A 178 6.07 -7.77 -4.65
CA GLY A 178 6.56 -6.81 -5.64
C GLY A 178 5.91 -5.42 -5.55
N LEU A 179 4.85 -5.21 -4.78
CA LEU A 179 4.27 -3.88 -4.54
C LEU A 179 5.18 -3.00 -3.69
N TYR A 180 6.06 -3.64 -2.91
CA TYR A 180 7.06 -2.95 -2.08
C TYR A 180 8.35 -2.64 -2.83
N ASP A 181 8.46 -2.98 -4.14
CA ASP A 181 9.66 -2.81 -4.94
C ASP A 181 9.86 -1.34 -5.36
N SER A 182 10.36 -0.52 -4.46
CA SER A 182 10.83 0.84 -4.72
C SER A 182 12.15 1.13 -4.00
N ALA A 183 12.93 2.07 -4.55
CA ALA A 183 14.22 2.47 -3.97
C ALA A 183 14.04 3.04 -2.54
N GLU A 184 13.01 3.86 -2.34
CA GLU A 184 12.69 4.50 -1.07
C GLU A 184 12.36 3.46 0.00
N THR A 185 11.54 2.45 -0.35
CA THR A 185 11.17 1.37 0.55
C THR A 185 12.39 0.50 0.91
N ARG A 186 13.24 0.17 -0.08
CA ARG A 186 14.49 -0.56 0.20
C ARG A 186 15.43 0.23 1.10
N LYS A 187 15.62 1.53 0.83
CA LYS A 187 16.41 2.43 1.70
C LYS A 187 15.86 2.47 3.13
N ALA A 188 14.55 2.52 3.29
CA ALA A 188 13.92 2.50 4.61
C ALA A 188 14.22 1.21 5.37
N ILE A 189 14.19 0.04 4.71
CA ILE A 189 14.49 -1.26 5.30
C ILE A 189 16.00 -1.38 5.62
N HIS A 190 16.87 -1.00 4.68
CA HIS A 190 18.32 -1.01 4.90
C HIS A 190 18.75 -0.06 6.03
N GLY A 191 18.08 1.08 6.18
CA GLY A 191 18.29 2.02 7.28
C GLY A 191 18.03 1.43 8.68
N GLU A 192 17.26 0.33 8.77
CA GLU A 192 17.07 -0.46 9.99
C GLU A 192 18.09 -1.62 10.13
N GLY A 193 19.08 -1.69 9.26
CA GLY A 193 20.10 -2.76 9.26
C GLY A 193 19.59 -4.11 8.73
N MET A 194 18.50 -4.12 7.97
CA MET A 194 17.88 -5.33 7.42
C MET A 194 18.00 -5.37 5.89
N ASN A 195 18.06 -6.58 5.31
CA ASN A 195 17.94 -6.79 3.88
C ASN A 195 16.47 -6.70 3.44
N ALA A 196 16.21 -6.29 2.18
CA ALA A 196 14.88 -6.18 1.61
C ALA A 196 14.65 -7.31 0.59
N TYR A 197 14.16 -8.45 1.03
CA TYR A 197 13.86 -9.58 0.15
C TYR A 197 12.51 -9.38 -0.55
N ILE A 198 12.53 -8.58 -1.60
CA ILE A 198 11.37 -8.18 -2.41
C ILE A 198 11.60 -8.65 -3.84
N PRO A 199 10.62 -9.31 -4.50
CA PRO A 199 10.74 -9.67 -5.91
C PRO A 199 10.92 -8.42 -6.77
N SER A 200 11.96 -8.41 -7.60
CA SER A 200 12.21 -7.29 -8.49
C SER A 200 11.29 -7.32 -9.70
N ARG A 201 10.67 -6.17 -10.00
CA ARG A 201 9.91 -5.95 -11.24
C ARG A 201 10.80 -5.50 -12.38
N GLN A 202 12.00 -4.98 -12.10
CA GLN A 202 12.94 -4.52 -13.11
C GLN A 202 13.61 -5.68 -13.85
N LYS A 203 13.63 -5.57 -15.18
CA LYS A 203 14.44 -6.42 -16.03
C LYS A 203 15.92 -6.04 -15.87
N ARG A 204 16.83 -6.98 -16.18
CA ARG A 204 18.29 -6.76 -16.23
C ARG A 204 18.63 -5.51 -17.04
N ILE A 205 19.77 -4.89 -16.76
CA ILE A 205 20.34 -3.78 -17.57
C ILE A 205 20.79 -4.25 -18.96
N GLY A 206 19.87 -4.88 -19.71
CA GLY A 206 20.13 -5.46 -21.02
C GLY A 206 21.20 -6.56 -20.97
N ARG A 207 22.17 -6.49 -21.89
CA ARG A 207 23.29 -7.42 -21.99
C ARG A 207 24.46 -7.06 -21.06
N PHE A 208 24.36 -5.98 -20.31
CA PHE A 208 25.41 -5.50 -19.41
C PHE A 208 25.26 -6.15 -18.03
N HIS A 209 26.39 -6.30 -17.35
CA HIS A 209 26.44 -6.88 -16.02
C HIS A 209 27.11 -5.90 -15.04
N TYR A 210 26.43 -5.56 -13.96
CA TYR A 210 26.99 -4.74 -12.90
C TYR A 210 27.73 -5.61 -11.89
N VAL A 211 29.03 -5.31 -11.71
CA VAL A 211 29.91 -5.98 -10.75
C VAL A 211 29.93 -5.15 -9.47
N LYS A 212 29.22 -5.61 -8.45
CA LYS A 212 28.99 -4.90 -7.21
C LYS A 212 30.29 -4.56 -6.47
N ASP A 213 31.17 -5.55 -6.31
CA ASP A 213 32.36 -5.42 -5.48
C ASP A 213 33.39 -4.42 -6.06
N GLU A 214 33.38 -4.23 -7.36
CA GLU A 214 34.23 -3.27 -8.07
C GLU A 214 33.51 -1.95 -8.39
N ASP A 215 32.21 -1.89 -8.17
CA ASP A 215 31.35 -0.77 -8.60
C ASP A 215 31.54 -0.43 -10.09
N LYS A 216 31.58 -1.44 -10.95
CA LYS A 216 31.78 -1.35 -12.40
C LYS A 216 30.69 -2.08 -13.17
N VAL A 217 30.52 -1.70 -14.43
CA VAL A 217 29.65 -2.41 -15.36
C VAL A 217 30.51 -3.13 -16.40
N SER A 218 30.27 -4.41 -16.61
CA SER A 218 30.87 -5.20 -17.69
C SER A 218 29.93 -5.22 -18.90
N CYS A 219 30.48 -4.95 -20.11
CA CYS A 219 29.74 -5.00 -21.36
C CYS A 219 29.70 -6.43 -21.96
N PRO A 220 28.90 -6.70 -23.03
CA PRO A 220 28.87 -7.99 -23.70
C PRO A 220 30.22 -8.49 -24.20
N ALA A 221 31.13 -7.58 -24.57
CA ALA A 221 32.51 -7.88 -24.93
C ALA A 221 33.45 -8.06 -23.72
N ARG A 222 32.92 -8.22 -22.52
CA ARG A 222 33.63 -8.39 -21.24
C ARG A 222 34.59 -7.21 -20.88
N GLN A 223 34.36 -6.03 -21.45
CA GLN A 223 35.09 -4.83 -21.06
C GLN A 223 34.44 -4.18 -19.84
N ALA A 224 35.25 -3.78 -18.87
CA ALA A 224 34.76 -3.04 -17.70
C ALA A 224 34.59 -1.55 -18.00
N SER A 225 33.64 -0.92 -17.35
CA SER A 225 33.48 0.53 -17.41
C SER A 225 34.72 1.23 -16.83
N ILE A 226 35.11 2.35 -17.46
CA ILE A 226 36.30 3.14 -17.08
C ILE A 226 36.01 4.30 -16.14
N GLY A 227 34.72 4.61 -15.94
CA GLY A 227 34.29 5.68 -15.04
C GLY A 227 32.77 5.75 -14.94
N LYS A 228 32.29 6.59 -14.02
CA LYS A 228 30.87 6.87 -13.82
C LYS A 228 30.63 8.34 -13.52
N SER A 229 29.42 8.84 -13.79
CA SER A 229 28.95 10.16 -13.34
C SER A 229 27.57 10.06 -12.74
N PRO A 230 27.22 10.93 -11.77
CA PRO A 230 25.86 11.02 -11.25
C PRO A 230 24.86 11.39 -12.36
N HIS A 231 23.68 10.80 -12.32
CA HIS A 231 22.61 11.08 -13.26
C HIS A 231 21.26 10.79 -12.57
N GLU A 232 20.45 11.82 -12.35
CA GLU A 232 19.15 11.76 -11.66
C GLU A 232 19.12 10.78 -10.47
N GLN A 233 18.48 9.62 -10.64
CA GLN A 233 18.30 8.59 -9.61
C GLN A 233 19.28 7.41 -9.78
N GLY A 234 20.54 7.69 -10.16
CA GLY A 234 21.53 6.63 -10.35
C GLY A 234 22.86 7.16 -10.91
N PHE A 235 23.55 6.30 -11.63
CA PHE A 235 24.86 6.59 -12.23
C PHE A 235 24.91 6.15 -13.68
N LEU A 236 25.56 6.96 -14.50
CA LEU A 236 25.88 6.66 -15.89
C LEU A 236 27.31 6.14 -15.97
N TYR A 237 27.49 4.89 -16.37
CA TYR A 237 28.79 4.23 -16.52
C TYR A 237 29.28 4.37 -17.97
N TYR A 238 30.56 4.62 -18.13
CA TYR A 238 31.20 4.89 -19.42
C TYR A 238 32.21 3.79 -19.79
N PHE A 239 32.31 3.48 -21.09
CA PHE A 239 33.29 2.58 -21.66
C PHE A 239 34.33 3.32 -22.46
N SER A 240 35.50 2.68 -22.70
CA SER A 240 36.55 3.26 -23.52
C SER A 240 36.09 3.44 -24.97
N VAL A 241 36.36 4.59 -25.57
CA VAL A 241 36.08 4.85 -26.99
C VAL A 241 36.85 3.89 -27.86
N ALA A 242 38.12 3.60 -27.57
CA ALA A 242 38.93 2.65 -28.31
C ALA A 242 38.33 1.24 -28.30
N SER A 243 37.88 0.76 -27.12
CA SER A 243 37.25 -0.56 -27.01
C SER A 243 35.86 -0.66 -27.67
N CYS A 244 35.21 0.46 -27.93
CA CYS A 244 33.89 0.47 -28.59
C CYS A 244 34.00 0.62 -30.10
N ARG A 245 35.07 1.23 -30.64
CA ARG A 245 35.25 1.54 -32.07
C ARG A 245 35.25 0.29 -32.93
N ASP A 246 36.03 -0.72 -32.54
CA ASP A 246 36.21 -1.97 -33.29
C ASP A 246 35.52 -3.17 -32.59
N CYS A 247 34.46 -2.91 -31.85
CA CYS A 247 33.77 -3.92 -31.08
C CYS A 247 32.86 -4.78 -31.97
N PRO A 248 32.98 -6.12 -31.94
CA PRO A 248 32.15 -7.02 -32.77
C PRO A 248 30.65 -6.99 -32.38
N TYR A 249 30.31 -6.41 -31.22
CA TYR A 249 28.93 -6.25 -30.76
C TYR A 249 28.40 -4.82 -31.01
N GLN A 250 29.07 -3.96 -31.78
CA GLN A 250 28.69 -2.57 -32.00
C GLN A 250 27.30 -2.46 -32.61
N GLU A 251 26.96 -3.31 -33.61
CA GLU A 251 25.59 -3.46 -34.11
C GLU A 251 24.71 -4.11 -33.03
N GLY A 252 23.73 -3.40 -32.52
CA GLY A 252 22.82 -3.87 -31.46
C GLY A 252 23.34 -3.65 -30.03
N CYS A 253 24.47 -2.94 -29.89
CA CYS A 253 24.84 -2.36 -28.62
C CYS A 253 24.02 -1.09 -28.32
N LEU A 254 24.17 -0.49 -27.14
CA LEU A 254 23.54 0.78 -26.82
C LEU A 254 24.02 1.89 -27.75
N PRO A 255 23.18 2.94 -28.01
CA PRO A 255 23.59 4.06 -28.84
C PRO A 255 24.91 4.67 -28.34
N LEU A 256 25.87 4.78 -29.28
CA LEU A 256 27.14 5.41 -28.97
C LEU A 256 26.97 6.92 -28.91
N ASN A 257 27.23 7.47 -27.73
CA ASN A 257 27.21 8.90 -27.54
C ASN A 257 28.65 9.39 -27.36
N GLY A 258 29.16 10.18 -28.32
CA GLY A 258 30.57 10.57 -28.37
C GLY A 258 31.52 9.40 -28.61
N GLY A 259 31.13 8.42 -29.42
CA GLY A 259 31.93 7.26 -29.82
C GLY A 259 32.13 6.18 -28.77
N ARG A 260 31.39 6.23 -27.65
CA ARG A 260 31.47 5.21 -26.58
C ARG A 260 30.10 4.84 -26.06
N ALA A 261 29.94 3.61 -25.59
CA ALA A 261 28.73 3.15 -24.93
C ALA A 261 28.61 3.77 -23.53
N ARG A 262 27.35 4.03 -23.15
CA ARG A 262 26.98 4.50 -21.82
C ARG A 262 25.83 3.64 -21.31
N VAL A 263 25.91 3.25 -20.04
CA VAL A 263 24.88 2.44 -19.39
C VAL A 263 24.42 3.15 -18.13
N PHE A 264 23.13 3.38 -18.03
CA PHE A 264 22.53 3.88 -16.80
C PHE A 264 22.24 2.72 -15.84
N VAL A 265 22.74 2.85 -14.61
CA VAL A 265 22.44 1.95 -13.50
C VAL A 265 21.70 2.76 -12.45
N SER A 266 20.44 2.45 -12.24
CA SER A 266 19.64 3.12 -11.22
C SER A 266 20.11 2.75 -9.81
N GLU A 267 19.94 3.67 -8.88
CA GLU A 267 20.19 3.41 -7.45
C GLU A 267 19.31 2.24 -6.94
N ASP A 268 18.09 2.15 -7.42
CA ASP A 268 17.19 1.02 -7.13
C ASP A 268 17.80 -0.33 -7.56
N TYR A 269 18.45 -0.38 -8.73
CA TYR A 269 19.12 -1.58 -9.17
C TYR A 269 20.32 -1.95 -8.27
N GLN A 270 21.09 -0.96 -7.81
CA GLN A 270 22.19 -1.18 -6.87
C GLN A 270 21.69 -1.72 -5.53
N LEU A 271 20.63 -1.13 -4.98
CA LEU A 271 19.99 -1.62 -3.75
C LEU A 271 19.48 -3.05 -3.89
N LYS A 272 18.90 -3.41 -5.04
CA LYS A 272 18.45 -4.79 -5.33
C LYS A 272 19.59 -5.80 -5.28
N LEU A 273 20.76 -5.42 -5.77
CA LEU A 273 21.94 -6.30 -5.72
C LEU A 273 22.47 -6.50 -4.29
N LEU A 274 22.29 -5.53 -3.38
CA LEU A 274 22.59 -5.73 -1.95
C LEU A 274 21.75 -6.85 -1.33
N ASP A 275 20.52 -7.03 -1.81
CA ASP A 275 19.58 -8.03 -1.33
C ASP A 275 19.76 -9.42 -1.97
N GLU A 276 20.64 -9.56 -2.96
CA GLU A 276 20.93 -10.84 -3.65
C GLU A 276 21.86 -11.71 -2.80
N THR A 277 21.31 -12.31 -1.75
CA THR A 277 22.00 -13.25 -0.87
C THR A 277 21.54 -14.68 -1.15
N THR A 278 22.34 -15.67 -0.69
CA THR A 278 21.99 -17.10 -0.83
C THR A 278 20.68 -17.44 -0.10
N GLU A 279 20.37 -16.74 0.99
CA GLU A 279 19.18 -16.94 1.81
C GLU A 279 17.90 -16.37 1.17
N ARG A 280 18.00 -15.39 0.24
CA ARG A 280 16.88 -14.66 -0.35
C ARG A 280 15.81 -15.57 -0.94
N LYS A 281 16.23 -16.57 -1.74
CA LYS A 281 15.29 -17.51 -2.41
C LYS A 281 14.47 -18.32 -1.40
N ALA A 282 15.10 -18.77 -0.33
CA ALA A 282 14.44 -19.51 0.76
C ALA A 282 13.51 -18.59 1.58
N ALA A 283 13.93 -17.35 1.84
CA ALA A 283 13.14 -16.36 2.56
C ALA A 283 11.87 -15.98 1.80
N LEU A 284 11.95 -15.76 0.49
CA LEU A 284 10.78 -15.43 -0.35
C LEU A 284 9.70 -16.51 -0.33
N LYS A 285 10.06 -17.80 -0.18
CA LYS A 285 9.07 -18.89 -0.03
C LYS A 285 8.24 -18.77 1.26
N LYS A 286 8.73 -18.03 2.26
CA LYS A 286 8.02 -17.83 3.54
C LYS A 286 6.88 -16.83 3.46
N ARG A 287 6.69 -16.13 2.35
CA ARG A 287 5.54 -15.22 2.15
C ARG A 287 4.19 -15.89 2.40
N GLY A 288 4.03 -17.17 2.07
CA GLY A 288 2.82 -17.92 2.37
C GLY A 288 2.40 -17.94 3.84
N LEU A 289 3.32 -17.62 4.79
CA LEU A 289 2.99 -17.51 6.22
C LEU A 289 2.04 -16.34 6.49
N VAL A 290 2.36 -15.14 5.98
CA VAL A 290 1.52 -13.96 6.19
C VAL A 290 0.20 -14.07 5.43
N GLU A 291 0.21 -14.66 4.22
CA GLU A 291 -1.00 -14.92 3.42
C GLU A 291 -1.98 -15.82 4.20
N ARG A 292 -1.48 -16.89 4.84
CA ARG A 292 -2.31 -17.75 5.72
C ARG A 292 -2.91 -16.99 6.90
N ARG A 293 -2.14 -16.07 7.50
CA ARG A 293 -2.64 -15.23 8.61
C ARG A 293 -3.74 -14.29 8.15
N LEU A 294 -3.54 -13.61 7.03
CA LEU A 294 -4.55 -12.71 6.44
C LEU A 294 -5.79 -13.48 5.97
N GLY A 295 -5.60 -14.62 5.32
CA GLY A 295 -6.69 -15.52 4.90
C GLY A 295 -7.48 -16.06 6.08
N GLY A 296 -6.81 -16.50 7.14
CA GLY A 296 -7.45 -16.97 8.38
C GLY A 296 -8.25 -15.86 9.07
N GLY A 297 -7.71 -14.64 9.12
CA GLY A 297 -8.42 -13.46 9.62
C GLY A 297 -9.71 -13.18 8.87
N LYS A 298 -9.68 -13.27 7.54
CA LYS A 298 -10.87 -13.10 6.71
C LYS A 298 -11.89 -14.24 6.88
N LYS A 299 -11.44 -15.48 6.79
CA LYS A 299 -12.32 -16.64 6.76
C LYS A 299 -12.96 -16.94 8.12
N TRP A 300 -12.21 -16.81 9.21
CA TRP A 300 -12.63 -17.31 10.51
C TRP A 300 -12.83 -16.23 11.57
N HIS A 301 -12.36 -14.99 11.33
CA HIS A 301 -12.37 -13.91 12.32
C HIS A 301 -13.07 -12.63 11.83
N GLY A 302 -13.79 -12.70 10.70
CA GLY A 302 -14.63 -11.62 10.20
C GLY A 302 -13.86 -10.38 9.68
N LEU A 303 -12.58 -10.54 9.27
CA LEU A 303 -11.76 -9.45 8.74
C LEU A 303 -12.06 -9.13 7.26
N SER A 304 -12.95 -9.86 6.59
CA SER A 304 -13.36 -9.58 5.21
C SER A 304 -14.17 -8.30 5.08
N ARG A 305 -14.94 -7.94 6.12
CA ARG A 305 -15.82 -6.77 6.14
C ARG A 305 -15.64 -5.99 7.45
N ALA A 306 -15.60 -4.66 7.33
CA ALA A 306 -15.60 -3.78 8.49
C ALA A 306 -16.94 -3.89 9.24
N ARG A 307 -16.88 -4.08 10.55
CA ARG A 307 -18.05 -4.05 11.43
C ARG A 307 -18.35 -2.64 11.93
N TYR A 308 -17.39 -1.76 11.79
CA TYR A 308 -17.44 -0.39 12.29
C TYR A 308 -17.08 0.59 11.17
N ARG A 309 -17.49 1.84 11.32
CA ARG A 309 -17.19 2.94 10.42
C ARG A 309 -16.08 3.81 11.01
N GLY A 310 -15.18 4.28 10.14
CA GLY A 310 -14.02 5.06 10.51
C GLY A 310 -12.76 4.22 10.74
N LYS A 311 -11.65 4.72 10.20
CA LYS A 311 -10.34 4.05 10.16
C LYS A 311 -9.92 3.52 11.54
N TRP A 312 -10.07 4.32 12.58
CA TRP A 312 -9.61 3.96 13.91
C TRP A 312 -10.41 2.79 14.53
N ARG A 313 -11.74 2.72 14.28
CA ARG A 313 -12.58 1.61 14.77
C ARG A 313 -12.32 0.32 14.00
N VAL A 314 -12.04 0.43 12.69
CA VAL A 314 -11.59 -0.72 11.89
C VAL A 314 -10.21 -1.20 12.37
N ALA A 315 -9.34 -0.30 12.83
CA ALA A 315 -8.07 -0.67 13.44
C ALA A 315 -8.27 -1.47 14.73
N ILE A 316 -9.23 -1.12 15.58
CA ILE A 316 -9.58 -1.93 16.76
C ILE A 316 -10.05 -3.33 16.33
N GLN A 317 -10.92 -3.43 15.33
CA GLN A 317 -11.37 -4.75 14.82
C GLN A 317 -10.18 -5.59 14.35
N ALA A 318 -9.25 -5.01 13.60
CA ALA A 318 -8.06 -5.70 13.12
C ALA A 318 -7.14 -6.13 14.27
N LEU A 319 -6.88 -5.23 15.24
CA LEU A 319 -6.09 -5.51 16.44
C LEU A 319 -6.67 -6.69 17.23
N MET A 320 -7.97 -6.65 17.54
CA MET A 320 -8.65 -7.74 18.26
C MET A 320 -8.62 -9.06 17.49
N THR A 321 -8.78 -9.00 16.17
CA THR A 321 -8.66 -10.19 15.30
C THR A 321 -7.29 -10.83 15.45
N PHE A 322 -6.23 -10.07 15.27
CA PHE A 322 -4.87 -10.63 15.34
C PHE A 322 -4.41 -10.94 16.74
N LEU A 323 -4.91 -10.24 17.77
CA LEU A 323 -4.69 -10.61 19.16
C LEU A 323 -5.20 -12.04 19.44
N VAL A 324 -6.46 -12.32 19.13
CA VAL A 324 -7.05 -13.66 19.31
C VAL A 324 -6.30 -14.71 18.49
N MET A 325 -5.95 -14.40 17.24
CA MET A 325 -5.19 -15.30 16.39
C MET A 325 -3.78 -15.58 16.95
N ASN A 326 -3.12 -14.56 17.49
CA ASN A 326 -1.80 -14.70 18.13
C ASN A 326 -1.87 -15.58 19.38
N VAL A 327 -2.85 -15.36 20.26
CA VAL A 327 -3.08 -16.21 21.44
C VAL A 327 -3.26 -17.66 21.03
N LYS A 328 -4.12 -17.94 20.06
CA LYS A 328 -4.31 -19.31 19.54
C LYS A 328 -3.02 -19.91 18.97
N ARG A 329 -2.19 -19.09 18.33
CA ARG A 329 -0.89 -19.53 17.79
C ARG A 329 0.12 -19.82 18.88
N MET A 330 0.21 -18.94 19.89
CA MET A 330 1.10 -19.13 21.04
C MET A 330 0.77 -20.41 21.80
N VAL A 331 -0.50 -20.66 22.09
CA VAL A 331 -0.93 -21.93 22.72
C VAL A 331 -0.42 -23.13 21.94
N ARG A 332 -0.62 -23.16 20.60
CA ARG A 332 -0.13 -24.28 19.78
C ARG A 332 1.40 -24.42 19.81
N LEU A 333 2.14 -23.30 19.81
CA LEU A 333 3.60 -23.34 19.87
C LEU A 333 4.10 -23.86 21.21
N LEU A 334 3.40 -23.56 22.30
CA LEU A 334 3.73 -24.08 23.64
C LEU A 334 3.44 -25.56 23.72
N SER A 335 2.25 -26.04 23.31
CA SER A 335 1.91 -27.46 23.32
C SER A 335 2.89 -28.29 22.48
N GLN A 336 3.35 -27.80 21.33
CA GLN A 336 4.34 -28.50 20.50
C GLN A 336 5.72 -28.62 21.16
N ARG A 337 6.07 -27.68 22.08
CA ARG A 337 7.32 -27.79 22.85
C ARG A 337 7.26 -28.86 23.95
N GLU A 338 6.09 -29.03 24.54
CA GLU A 338 5.86 -30.04 25.57
C GLU A 338 5.89 -31.49 25.01
N GLU A 339 5.47 -31.67 23.76
CA GLU A 339 5.47 -32.94 23.06
C GLU A 339 6.84 -33.36 22.52
N THR A 340 7.86 -32.50 22.54
CA THR A 340 9.21 -32.83 22.11
C THR A 340 9.98 -33.35 23.34
N PRO A 341 10.19 -34.67 23.48
CA PRO A 341 10.95 -35.20 24.61
C PRO A 341 12.38 -34.66 24.57
N LEU A 342 12.87 -34.16 25.69
CA LEU A 342 14.28 -33.89 25.90
C LEU A 342 15.06 -35.19 25.59
N MET A 343 15.64 -35.28 24.39
CA MET A 343 16.68 -36.28 24.15
C MET A 343 17.82 -35.94 25.09
N LEU A 344 17.84 -36.62 26.22
CA LEU A 344 19.03 -36.65 27.09
C LEU A 344 20.18 -37.26 26.25
N PRO A 345 21.37 -36.65 26.26
CA PRO A 345 22.50 -37.23 25.58
C PRO A 345 22.74 -38.60 26.19
N VAL A 346 22.70 -39.64 25.34
CA VAL A 346 23.15 -40.99 25.75
C VAL A 346 24.61 -40.83 26.08
N MET A 347 24.93 -40.92 27.37
CA MET A 347 26.31 -41.08 27.80
C MET A 347 26.77 -42.45 27.31
N GLU A 348 27.60 -42.49 26.30
CA GLU A 348 28.33 -43.67 25.93
C GLU A 348 29.27 -43.99 27.10
N THR A 349 28.90 -45.03 27.86
CA THR A 349 29.83 -45.65 28.81
C THR A 349 30.77 -46.52 28.00
N GLY A 350 32.03 -46.03 27.83
CA GLY A 350 33.15 -46.77 27.30
C GLY A 350 33.68 -47.81 28.28
#